data_420ec39d88ebdba6d917aa1e46a357da
#
_entry.id   420ec39d88ebdba6d917aa1e46a357da
#
_cell.length_a   1.000
_cell.length_b   1.000
_cell.length_c   1.000
_cell.angle_alpha   90.00
_cell.angle_beta   90.00
_cell.angle_gamma   90.00
#
_symmetry.space_group_name_H-M   'P 1'
#
loop_
_entity.id
_entity.type
_entity.pdbx_description
1 polymer ?
#
loop_
_entity_poly.entity_id
_entity_poly.type
_entity_poly.pdbx_seq_one_letter_code
_entity_poly.pdbx_strand_id
1 'polypeptide(L)'
;MSDLFDYLAWRGDIPMSQAPFNPVDGLILSILSYVHFDNLVPPDLRGPISLGKAAETYLALPEGRRGRVRCPSDRKLLAALARCRRFSPLGLAFAQDRFVPEEEMQFAAIAVLLDDGSAFLSFRGTDATLVGWKEDFSMSFLDAVPAQQAALDYVERFASLFPGSLRLGGHSKGGNLAVFAGALARIKVRDRILAIYNNDGPGFTRLVLDSPGYQELLTRLHTFIPQSSVVGLLLEHDEPHTVVRSRQIGLLQHDPYSWEVEGGSFVQAEEITPGSRMADQAIKGWLAGLSPQERSQFVDSLFQLLSAGEASTTADLLQPRNLQAALRSLADDRDGTRRTLAEGLIQLARSAASVWRENVP
;
A
#
# COMPACT_ATOMS: atom_id res chain seq x y z
N MET A 1 -20.54 2.55 -15.54
CA MET A 1 -19.13 2.72 -15.16
C MET A 1 -18.65 1.38 -14.64
N SER A 2 -17.62 0.84 -15.29
CA SER A 2 -17.10 -0.50 -14.98
C SER A 2 -16.12 -0.45 -13.81
N ASP A 3 -16.04 -1.54 -13.05
CA ASP A 3 -15.09 -1.71 -11.93
C ASP A 3 -14.26 -2.99 -12.10
N LEU A 4 -13.51 -3.38 -11.07
CA LEU A 4 -12.69 -4.59 -11.11
C LEU A 4 -13.51 -5.87 -11.35
N PHE A 5 -14.74 -5.93 -10.84
CA PHE A 5 -15.60 -7.10 -11.04
C PHE A 5 -16.14 -7.16 -12.48
N ASP A 6 -16.45 -6.01 -13.07
CA ASP A 6 -16.83 -5.92 -14.49
C ASP A 6 -15.65 -6.32 -15.38
N TYR A 7 -14.43 -5.91 -15.04
CA TYR A 7 -13.22 -6.37 -15.73
C TYR A 7 -13.07 -7.89 -15.68
N LEU A 8 -13.25 -8.50 -14.51
CA LEU A 8 -13.19 -9.95 -14.36
C LEU A 8 -14.29 -10.67 -15.14
N ALA A 9 -15.49 -10.11 -15.19
CA ALA A 9 -16.60 -10.66 -15.98
C ALA A 9 -16.32 -10.58 -17.48
N TRP A 10 -15.65 -9.52 -17.96
CA TRP A 10 -15.34 -9.31 -19.37
C TRP A 10 -14.07 -10.04 -19.83
N ARG A 11 -12.99 -9.99 -19.01
CA ARG A 11 -11.64 -10.46 -19.41
C ARG A 11 -11.20 -11.75 -18.73
N GLY A 12 -11.92 -12.17 -17.71
CA GLY A 12 -11.53 -13.27 -16.84
C GLY A 12 -11.48 -14.65 -17.51
N ASP A 13 -12.06 -14.81 -18.69
CA ASP A 13 -12.04 -16.05 -19.48
C ASP A 13 -10.79 -16.19 -20.36
N ILE A 14 -10.00 -15.12 -20.56
CA ILE A 14 -8.84 -15.08 -21.46
C ILE A 14 -7.53 -15.12 -20.65
N PRO A 15 -6.71 -16.18 -20.76
CA PRO A 15 -5.41 -16.27 -20.10
C PRO A 15 -4.47 -15.12 -20.48
N MET A 16 -3.49 -14.82 -19.61
CA MET A 16 -2.49 -13.77 -19.86
C MET A 16 -1.60 -14.09 -21.07
N SER A 17 -1.40 -15.38 -21.37
CA SER A 17 -0.70 -15.83 -22.60
C SER A 17 -1.41 -15.44 -23.90
N GLN A 18 -2.72 -15.21 -23.89
CA GLN A 18 -3.52 -14.76 -25.04
C GLN A 18 -3.83 -13.27 -25.01
N ALA A 19 -3.96 -12.68 -23.82
CA ALA A 19 -4.11 -11.24 -23.63
C ALA A 19 -3.10 -10.79 -22.58
N PRO A 20 -2.04 -10.06 -22.96
CA PRO A 20 -0.92 -9.72 -22.07
C PRO A 20 -1.35 -9.07 -20.77
N PHE A 21 -0.49 -9.20 -19.75
CA PHE A 21 -0.63 -8.55 -18.46
C PHE A 21 -0.83 -7.04 -18.61
N ASN A 22 -1.72 -6.46 -17.83
CA ASN A 22 -2.09 -5.05 -17.92
C ASN A 22 -2.23 -4.41 -16.52
N PRO A 23 -2.38 -3.08 -16.42
CA PRO A 23 -2.47 -2.37 -15.14
C PRO A 23 -3.59 -2.85 -14.21
N VAL A 24 -4.75 -3.28 -14.76
CA VAL A 24 -5.86 -3.78 -13.94
C VAL A 24 -5.51 -5.12 -13.29
N ASP A 25 -4.80 -5.99 -14.02
CA ASP A 25 -4.24 -7.22 -13.44
C ASP A 25 -3.26 -6.90 -12.30
N GLY A 26 -2.42 -5.87 -12.52
CA GLY A 26 -1.47 -5.40 -11.51
C GLY A 26 -2.17 -4.94 -10.23
N LEU A 27 -3.27 -4.20 -10.33
CA LEU A 27 -4.07 -3.79 -9.18
C LEU A 27 -4.74 -5.00 -8.50
N ILE A 28 -5.36 -5.89 -9.27
CA ILE A 28 -6.00 -7.10 -8.74
C ILE A 28 -5.00 -7.95 -7.95
N LEU A 29 -3.82 -8.20 -8.50
CA LEU A 29 -2.78 -8.95 -7.79
C LEU A 29 -2.20 -8.19 -6.61
N SER A 30 -2.15 -6.86 -6.65
CA SER A 30 -1.76 -6.04 -5.51
C SER A 30 -2.75 -6.17 -4.34
N ILE A 31 -4.06 -6.19 -4.64
CA ILE A 31 -5.12 -6.39 -3.64
C ILE A 31 -5.08 -7.80 -3.04
N LEU A 32 -4.65 -8.80 -3.81
CA LEU A 32 -4.58 -10.20 -3.35
C LEU A 32 -3.73 -10.36 -2.08
N SER A 33 -2.70 -9.53 -1.90
CA SER A 33 -1.84 -9.55 -0.71
C SER A 33 -2.55 -9.19 0.60
N TYR A 34 -3.75 -8.59 0.54
CA TYR A 34 -4.58 -8.32 1.73
C TYR A 34 -5.28 -9.56 2.29
N VAL A 35 -5.32 -10.64 1.54
CA VAL A 35 -5.85 -11.92 2.03
C VAL A 35 -4.77 -12.64 2.84
N HIS A 36 -5.02 -12.84 4.13
CA HIS A 36 -4.14 -13.64 4.97
C HIS A 36 -4.41 -15.12 4.70
N PHE A 37 -3.59 -15.70 3.83
CA PHE A 37 -3.71 -17.12 3.48
C PHE A 37 -3.20 -18.06 4.58
N ASP A 38 -2.59 -17.51 5.63
CA ASP A 38 -1.94 -18.27 6.71
C ASP A 38 -1.02 -19.37 6.15
N ASN A 39 -1.27 -20.62 6.49
CA ASN A 39 -0.45 -21.74 6.03
C ASN A 39 -0.92 -22.36 4.69
N LEU A 40 -1.84 -21.74 3.98
CA LEU A 40 -2.37 -22.27 2.72
C LEU A 40 -1.42 -22.07 1.54
N VAL A 41 -0.62 -20.99 1.57
CA VAL A 41 0.37 -20.70 0.54
C VAL A 41 1.77 -21.01 1.07
N PRO A 42 2.59 -21.78 0.32
CA PRO A 42 3.94 -22.12 0.77
C PRO A 42 4.84 -20.90 1.00
N PRO A 43 5.69 -20.93 2.05
CA PRO A 43 6.66 -19.85 2.31
C PRO A 43 7.91 -19.93 1.42
N ASP A 44 7.94 -20.87 0.49
CA ASP A 44 9.04 -21.07 -0.47
C ASP A 44 8.48 -21.40 -1.87
N LEU A 45 9.37 -21.70 -2.83
CA LEU A 45 8.99 -22.07 -4.21
C LEU A 45 8.78 -23.56 -4.42
N ARG A 46 8.80 -24.38 -3.37
CA ARG A 46 8.59 -25.84 -3.46
C ARG A 46 7.10 -26.18 -3.43
N GLY A 47 6.53 -26.46 -4.58
CA GLY A 47 5.13 -26.85 -4.70
C GLY A 47 4.15 -25.69 -4.59
N PRO A 48 4.19 -24.69 -5.53
CA PRO A 48 3.22 -23.61 -5.58
C PRO A 48 1.79 -24.19 -5.59
N ILE A 49 0.87 -23.51 -4.90
CA ILE A 49 -0.56 -23.82 -4.97
C ILE A 49 -1.24 -22.92 -6.00
N SER A 50 -2.15 -23.45 -6.83
CA SER A 50 -2.90 -22.58 -7.73
C SER A 50 -3.79 -21.60 -6.94
N LEU A 51 -3.93 -20.37 -7.46
CA LEU A 51 -4.80 -19.36 -6.84
C LEU A 51 -6.22 -19.89 -6.65
N GLY A 52 -6.77 -20.58 -7.65
CA GLY A 52 -8.08 -21.21 -7.55
C GLY A 52 -8.18 -22.18 -6.37
N LYS A 53 -7.19 -23.06 -6.21
CA LYS A 53 -7.18 -24.03 -5.10
C LYS A 53 -7.00 -23.37 -3.74
N ALA A 54 -6.11 -22.38 -3.64
CA ALA A 54 -5.91 -21.61 -2.42
C ALA A 54 -7.20 -20.85 -2.02
N ALA A 55 -7.85 -20.22 -2.99
CA ALA A 55 -9.10 -19.50 -2.79
C ALA A 55 -10.25 -20.42 -2.37
N GLU A 56 -10.45 -21.55 -3.05
CA GLU A 56 -11.46 -22.55 -2.67
C GLU A 56 -11.24 -23.05 -1.25
N THR A 57 -9.98 -23.39 -0.92
CA THR A 57 -9.63 -23.89 0.42
C THR A 57 -9.90 -22.82 1.48
N TYR A 58 -9.47 -21.57 1.24
CA TYR A 58 -9.70 -20.45 2.14
C TYR A 58 -11.21 -20.19 2.37
N LEU A 59 -12.00 -20.16 1.29
CA LEU A 59 -13.44 -19.88 1.37
C LEU A 59 -14.24 -21.00 2.00
N ALA A 60 -13.75 -22.26 1.93
CA ALA A 60 -14.36 -23.40 2.58
C ALA A 60 -14.12 -23.46 4.10
N LEU A 61 -13.13 -22.73 4.62
CA LEU A 61 -12.89 -22.66 6.05
C LEU A 61 -14.07 -22.02 6.78
N PRO A 62 -14.41 -22.45 8.01
CA PRO A 62 -15.33 -21.74 8.88
C PRO A 62 -14.90 -20.28 9.07
N GLU A 63 -15.85 -19.37 9.24
CA GLU A 63 -15.53 -17.92 9.30
C GLU A 63 -14.50 -17.58 10.38
N GLY A 64 -14.58 -18.18 11.56
CA GLY A 64 -13.61 -17.99 12.64
C GLY A 64 -12.22 -18.60 12.43
N ARG A 65 -12.03 -19.36 11.32
CA ARG A 65 -10.74 -19.94 10.90
C ARG A 65 -10.20 -19.33 9.62
N ARG A 66 -10.95 -18.44 8.98
CA ARG A 66 -10.45 -17.72 7.81
C ARG A 66 -9.44 -16.67 8.25
N GLY A 67 -8.34 -16.59 7.53
CA GLY A 67 -7.41 -15.48 7.67
C GLY A 67 -8.09 -14.11 7.48
N ARG A 68 -7.47 -13.07 7.95
CA ARG A 68 -8.00 -11.70 7.86
C ARG A 68 -8.04 -11.22 6.41
N VAL A 69 -8.82 -10.20 6.16
CA VAL A 69 -8.87 -9.42 4.93
C VAL A 69 -9.01 -7.95 5.31
N ARG A 70 -8.62 -7.04 4.43
CA ARG A 70 -8.78 -5.60 4.65
C ARG A 70 -10.26 -5.20 4.72
N CYS A 71 -11.06 -5.71 3.78
CA CYS A 71 -12.49 -5.43 3.71
C CYS A 71 -13.27 -6.62 3.12
N PRO A 72 -14.62 -6.63 3.24
CA PRO A 72 -15.44 -7.71 2.67
C PRO A 72 -15.29 -7.91 1.16
N SER A 73 -14.92 -6.86 0.41
CA SER A 73 -14.71 -6.93 -1.04
C SER A 73 -13.52 -7.79 -1.42
N ASP A 74 -12.49 -7.91 -0.56
CA ASP A 74 -11.34 -8.78 -0.80
C ASP A 74 -11.76 -10.26 -0.90
N ARG A 75 -12.71 -10.69 -0.06
CA ARG A 75 -13.27 -12.07 -0.15
C ARG A 75 -14.11 -12.26 -1.41
N LYS A 76 -14.86 -11.24 -1.84
CA LYS A 76 -15.62 -11.29 -3.10
C LYS A 76 -14.67 -11.37 -4.29
N LEU A 77 -13.60 -10.59 -4.28
CA LEU A 77 -12.55 -10.65 -5.29
C LEU A 77 -11.93 -12.04 -5.34
N LEU A 78 -11.51 -12.58 -4.19
CA LEU A 78 -10.93 -13.92 -4.12
C LEU A 78 -11.87 -15.00 -4.70
N ALA A 79 -13.17 -14.92 -4.40
CA ALA A 79 -14.17 -15.83 -4.95
C ALA A 79 -14.35 -15.71 -6.47
N ALA A 80 -14.23 -14.49 -7.02
CA ALA A 80 -14.26 -14.25 -8.45
C ALA A 80 -13.00 -14.79 -9.13
N LEU A 81 -11.82 -14.54 -8.55
CA LEU A 81 -10.54 -15.02 -9.05
C LEU A 81 -10.45 -16.56 -9.11
N ALA A 82 -11.05 -17.25 -8.12
CA ALA A 82 -11.10 -18.70 -8.11
C ALA A 82 -11.80 -19.31 -9.35
N ARG A 83 -12.74 -18.58 -9.94
CA ARG A 83 -13.54 -19.00 -11.12
C ARG A 83 -13.02 -18.47 -12.44
N CYS A 84 -12.02 -17.62 -12.40
CA CYS A 84 -11.52 -16.85 -13.52
C CYS A 84 -10.36 -17.58 -14.19
N ARG A 85 -10.48 -17.97 -15.47
CA ARG A 85 -9.41 -18.67 -16.22
C ARG A 85 -8.11 -17.88 -16.30
N ARG A 86 -8.20 -16.56 -16.22
CA ARG A 86 -7.06 -15.64 -16.26
C ARG A 86 -6.20 -15.72 -14.99
N PHE A 87 -6.83 -15.97 -13.83
CA PHE A 87 -6.14 -15.92 -12.54
C PHE A 87 -6.10 -17.26 -11.80
N SER A 88 -7.16 -18.05 -11.89
CA SER A 88 -7.29 -19.32 -11.15
C SER A 88 -6.10 -20.28 -11.33
N PRO A 89 -5.47 -20.43 -12.52
CA PRO A 89 -4.34 -21.32 -12.71
C PRO A 89 -3.01 -20.80 -12.16
N LEU A 90 -2.90 -19.48 -11.87
CA LEU A 90 -1.64 -18.85 -11.44
C LEU A 90 -1.15 -19.47 -10.14
N GLY A 91 0.16 -19.70 -10.04
CA GLY A 91 0.77 -20.31 -8.87
C GLY A 91 1.00 -19.29 -7.75
N LEU A 92 0.54 -19.56 -6.53
CA LEU A 92 0.87 -18.79 -5.34
C LEU A 92 2.00 -19.48 -4.57
N ALA A 93 2.99 -18.72 -4.15
CA ALA A 93 4.15 -19.22 -3.41
C ALA A 93 4.82 -18.08 -2.61
N PHE A 94 5.85 -18.43 -1.85
CA PHE A 94 6.75 -17.51 -1.17
C PHE A 94 6.03 -16.52 -0.24
N ALA A 95 4.91 -16.96 0.37
CA ALA A 95 4.14 -16.11 1.27
C ALA A 95 4.94 -15.77 2.53
N GLN A 96 4.92 -14.51 2.91
CA GLN A 96 5.44 -14.01 4.18
C GLN A 96 4.40 -13.08 4.82
N ASP A 97 4.29 -13.19 6.15
CA ASP A 97 3.47 -12.31 6.98
C ASP A 97 4.22 -12.12 8.30
N ARG A 98 4.70 -10.90 8.54
CA ARG A 98 5.53 -10.56 9.70
C ARG A 98 4.92 -9.35 10.40
N PHE A 99 4.59 -9.54 11.66
CA PHE A 99 4.12 -8.48 12.54
C PHE A 99 5.02 -8.45 13.78
N VAL A 100 5.85 -7.41 13.89
CA VAL A 100 6.85 -7.23 14.96
C VAL A 100 6.66 -5.86 15.58
N PRO A 101 5.76 -5.75 16.60
CA PRO A 101 5.43 -4.46 17.21
C PRO A 101 6.64 -3.75 17.82
N GLU A 102 7.61 -4.51 18.34
CA GLU A 102 8.82 -3.98 18.99
C GLU A 102 9.74 -3.26 17.99
N GLU A 103 9.66 -3.63 16.70
CA GLU A 103 10.37 -3.00 15.59
C GLU A 103 9.46 -2.03 14.81
N GLU A 104 8.23 -1.83 15.27
CA GLU A 104 7.20 -1.05 14.58
C GLU A 104 6.98 -1.54 13.14
N MET A 105 7.09 -2.86 12.90
CA MET A 105 7.07 -3.45 11.58
C MET A 105 5.78 -4.23 11.31
N GLN A 106 5.15 -3.91 10.19
CA GLN A 106 4.09 -4.71 9.58
C GLN A 106 4.44 -4.94 8.11
N PHE A 107 4.85 -6.17 7.78
CA PHE A 107 5.23 -6.58 6.43
C PHE A 107 4.51 -7.85 6.01
N ALA A 108 3.94 -7.85 4.79
CA ALA A 108 3.51 -9.09 4.16
C ALA A 108 3.68 -9.01 2.64
N ALA A 109 4.00 -10.15 2.05
CA ALA A 109 4.15 -10.29 0.61
C ALA A 109 3.82 -11.72 0.15
N ILE A 110 3.43 -11.82 -1.12
CA ILE A 110 3.17 -13.10 -1.79
C ILE A 110 3.68 -13.03 -3.23
N ALA A 111 4.24 -14.12 -3.73
CA ALA A 111 4.61 -14.25 -5.12
C ALA A 111 3.52 -14.96 -5.91
N VAL A 112 3.18 -14.41 -7.07
CA VAL A 112 2.24 -14.99 -8.04
C VAL A 112 3.02 -15.36 -9.30
N LEU A 113 3.10 -16.66 -9.59
CA LEU A 113 3.77 -17.17 -10.79
C LEU A 113 2.79 -17.06 -11.96
N LEU A 114 3.18 -16.28 -12.97
CA LEU A 114 2.34 -15.97 -14.12
C LEU A 114 2.53 -17.00 -15.25
N ASP A 115 1.56 -17.12 -16.16
CA ASP A 115 1.58 -18.04 -17.27
C ASP A 115 2.53 -17.63 -18.42
N ASP A 116 3.06 -16.39 -18.38
CA ASP A 116 4.11 -15.91 -19.28
C ASP A 116 5.54 -16.25 -18.80
N GLY A 117 5.68 -17.01 -17.72
CA GLY A 117 6.95 -17.40 -17.14
C GLY A 117 7.59 -16.33 -16.23
N SER A 118 6.94 -15.20 -16.02
CA SER A 118 7.35 -14.19 -15.04
C SER A 118 6.69 -14.40 -13.68
N ALA A 119 7.08 -13.62 -12.68
CA ALA A 119 6.42 -13.58 -11.38
C ALA A 119 5.99 -12.16 -11.04
N PHE A 120 4.83 -12.04 -10.37
CA PHE A 120 4.37 -10.80 -9.76
C PHE A 120 4.57 -10.89 -8.24
N LEU A 121 5.40 -10.00 -7.68
CA LEU A 121 5.62 -9.88 -6.24
C LEU A 121 4.67 -8.84 -5.68
N SER A 122 3.70 -9.30 -4.92
CA SER A 122 2.64 -8.48 -4.35
C SER A 122 2.94 -8.13 -2.91
N PHE A 123 2.99 -6.83 -2.60
CA PHE A 123 3.24 -6.30 -1.26
C PHE A 123 1.95 -5.77 -0.67
N ARG A 124 1.66 -6.19 0.57
CA ARG A 124 0.49 -5.73 1.31
C ARG A 124 0.70 -4.31 1.83
N GLY A 125 -0.31 -3.48 1.66
CA GLY A 125 -0.41 -2.18 2.30
C GLY A 125 -0.73 -2.30 3.79
N THR A 126 -0.89 -1.15 4.43
CA THR A 126 -1.24 -1.08 5.86
C THR A 126 -2.60 -1.70 6.12
N ASP A 127 -2.66 -2.52 7.15
CA ASP A 127 -3.92 -3.01 7.70
C ASP A 127 -4.50 -2.01 8.73
N ALA A 128 -5.50 -2.43 9.51
CA ALA A 128 -6.11 -1.58 10.52
C ALA A 128 -5.27 -1.45 11.82
N THR A 129 -4.03 -2.00 11.89
CA THR A 129 -3.21 -1.96 13.11
C THR A 129 -2.59 -0.58 13.33
N LEU A 130 -2.49 -0.16 14.60
CA LEU A 130 -1.80 1.08 14.95
C LEU A 130 -0.30 1.02 14.64
N VAL A 131 0.31 -0.16 14.73
CA VAL A 131 1.72 -0.38 14.37
C VAL A 131 1.95 -0.07 12.89
N GLY A 132 1.10 -0.59 12.00
CA GLY A 132 1.21 -0.31 10.56
C GLY A 132 1.04 1.18 10.25
N TRP A 133 0.08 1.86 10.89
CA TRP A 133 -0.12 3.30 10.73
C TRP A 133 1.06 4.12 11.26
N LYS A 134 1.65 3.72 12.40
CA LYS A 134 2.86 4.38 12.92
C LYS A 134 4.02 4.26 11.94
N GLU A 135 4.24 3.07 11.38
CA GLU A 135 5.26 2.83 10.36
C GLU A 135 5.05 3.73 9.12
N ASP A 136 3.80 3.90 8.66
CA ASP A 136 3.50 4.79 7.52
C ASP A 136 3.87 6.25 7.79
N PHE A 137 3.53 6.76 8.98
CA PHE A 137 3.93 8.12 9.38
C PHE A 137 5.45 8.26 9.48
N SER A 138 6.13 7.21 9.93
CA SER A 138 7.60 7.19 10.08
C SER A 138 8.35 7.28 8.75
N MET A 139 7.72 6.94 7.62
CA MET A 139 8.30 7.15 6.28
C MET A 139 8.61 8.63 5.99
N SER A 140 7.99 9.58 6.71
CA SER A 140 8.20 11.01 6.49
C SER A 140 9.51 11.56 7.07
N PHE A 141 10.22 10.77 7.91
CA PHE A 141 11.45 11.21 8.59
C PHE A 141 12.54 10.14 8.69
N LEU A 142 12.22 8.88 8.45
CA LEU A 142 13.22 7.81 8.38
C LEU A 142 13.71 7.62 6.94
N ASP A 143 14.98 7.31 6.79
CA ASP A 143 15.57 6.97 5.50
C ASP A 143 14.96 5.69 4.91
N ALA A 144 14.68 4.73 5.79
CA ALA A 144 13.94 3.52 5.47
C ALA A 144 13.19 3.02 6.72
N VAL A 145 11.95 2.56 6.54
CA VAL A 145 11.21 1.87 7.58
C VAL A 145 11.47 0.36 7.53
N PRO A 146 11.26 -0.38 8.64
CA PRO A 146 11.54 -1.82 8.68
C PRO A 146 10.86 -2.64 7.59
N ALA A 147 9.59 -2.31 7.22
CA ALA A 147 8.89 -3.00 6.14
C ALA A 147 9.52 -2.76 4.76
N GLN A 148 10.12 -1.59 4.50
CA GLN A 148 10.83 -1.31 3.25
C GLN A 148 12.09 -2.19 3.14
N GLN A 149 12.86 -2.33 4.21
CA GLN A 149 14.00 -3.23 4.24
C GLN A 149 13.55 -4.70 4.07
N ALA A 150 12.49 -5.12 4.74
CA ALA A 150 11.93 -6.46 4.58
C ALA A 150 11.45 -6.72 3.13
N ALA A 151 10.91 -5.70 2.45
CA ALA A 151 10.51 -5.80 1.04
C ALA A 151 11.74 -5.98 0.11
N LEU A 152 12.82 -5.25 0.35
CA LEU A 152 14.08 -5.41 -0.39
C LEU A 152 14.64 -6.82 -0.20
N ASP A 153 14.73 -7.28 1.05
CA ASP A 153 15.22 -8.63 1.36
C ASP A 153 14.35 -9.72 0.72
N TYR A 154 13.04 -9.51 0.68
CA TYR A 154 12.08 -10.41 0.02
C TYR A 154 12.36 -10.51 -1.49
N VAL A 155 12.50 -9.37 -2.18
CA VAL A 155 12.80 -9.32 -3.62
C VAL A 155 14.13 -10.01 -3.92
N GLU A 156 15.18 -9.68 -3.18
CA GLU A 156 16.51 -10.25 -3.37
C GLU A 156 16.53 -11.77 -3.16
N ARG A 157 15.88 -12.24 -2.09
CA ARG A 157 15.77 -13.66 -1.79
C ARG A 157 14.95 -14.39 -2.86
N PHE A 158 13.79 -13.85 -3.26
CA PHE A 158 12.96 -14.44 -4.32
C PHE A 158 13.75 -14.53 -5.62
N ALA A 159 14.38 -13.43 -6.04
CA ALA A 159 15.15 -13.37 -7.28
C ALA A 159 16.34 -14.34 -7.32
N SER A 160 16.92 -14.69 -6.17
CA SER A 160 17.98 -15.69 -6.07
C SER A 160 17.50 -17.11 -6.34
N LEU A 161 16.22 -17.39 -6.15
CA LEU A 161 15.59 -18.71 -6.29
C LEU A 161 14.79 -18.86 -7.60
N PHE A 162 14.29 -17.74 -8.13
CA PHE A 162 13.48 -17.69 -9.34
C PHE A 162 14.24 -17.02 -10.47
N PRO A 163 14.51 -17.69 -11.61
CA PRO A 163 15.35 -17.15 -12.68
C PRO A 163 14.61 -16.24 -13.67
N GLY A 164 13.27 -16.22 -13.66
CA GLY A 164 12.41 -15.49 -14.61
C GLY A 164 12.39 -13.98 -14.36
N SER A 165 11.71 -13.26 -15.24
CA SER A 165 11.45 -11.84 -15.11
C SER A 165 10.47 -11.55 -13.96
N LEU A 166 10.51 -10.32 -13.43
CA LEU A 166 9.75 -9.91 -12.27
C LEU A 166 8.83 -8.74 -12.60
N ARG A 167 7.66 -8.73 -12.02
CA ARG A 167 6.81 -7.55 -11.83
C ARG A 167 6.62 -7.37 -10.33
N LEU A 168 6.64 -6.14 -9.88
CA LEU A 168 6.39 -5.80 -8.49
C LEU A 168 5.13 -4.95 -8.40
N GLY A 169 4.42 -5.00 -7.30
CA GLY A 169 3.32 -4.08 -7.10
C GLY A 169 2.66 -4.20 -5.74
N GLY A 170 1.91 -3.18 -5.41
CA GLY A 170 1.13 -3.11 -4.19
C GLY A 170 0.17 -1.93 -4.23
N HIS A 171 -0.72 -1.89 -3.27
CA HIS A 171 -1.66 -0.79 -3.04
C HIS A 171 -1.30 -0.10 -1.73
N SER A 172 -1.44 1.22 -1.66
CA SER A 172 -1.10 2.00 -0.47
C SER A 172 0.38 1.82 -0.09
N LYS A 173 0.72 1.62 1.18
CA LYS A 173 2.09 1.26 1.61
C LYS A 173 2.71 0.18 0.75
N GLY A 174 1.95 -0.84 0.32
CA GLY A 174 2.45 -1.92 -0.54
C GLY A 174 3.00 -1.42 -1.87
N GLY A 175 2.43 -0.35 -2.45
CA GLY A 175 2.96 0.31 -3.64
C GLY A 175 4.32 0.96 -3.38
N ASN A 176 4.46 1.67 -2.26
CA ASN A 176 5.74 2.22 -1.82
C ASN A 176 6.78 1.11 -1.59
N LEU A 177 6.42 0.01 -0.91
CA LEU A 177 7.32 -1.14 -0.68
C LEU A 177 7.83 -1.74 -2.00
N ALA A 178 6.94 -1.88 -3.00
CA ALA A 178 7.29 -2.39 -4.32
C ALA A 178 8.32 -1.52 -5.04
N VAL A 179 8.12 -0.20 -5.01
CA VAL A 179 9.04 0.77 -5.63
C VAL A 179 10.38 0.80 -4.87
N PHE A 180 10.34 0.90 -3.54
CA PHE A 180 11.54 0.90 -2.71
C PHE A 180 12.40 -0.33 -2.96
N ALA A 181 11.80 -1.52 -2.88
CA ALA A 181 12.50 -2.77 -3.09
C ALA A 181 13.07 -2.89 -4.51
N GLY A 182 12.33 -2.46 -5.53
CA GLY A 182 12.80 -2.44 -6.90
C GLY A 182 13.98 -1.49 -7.10
N ALA A 183 13.87 -0.26 -6.58
CA ALA A 183 14.90 0.79 -6.74
C ALA A 183 16.22 0.43 -6.05
N LEU A 184 16.16 -0.16 -4.87
CA LEU A 184 17.35 -0.47 -4.08
C LEU A 184 17.88 -1.90 -4.27
N ALA A 185 17.18 -2.74 -5.05
CA ALA A 185 17.68 -4.07 -5.41
C ALA A 185 18.99 -3.99 -6.18
N ARG A 186 19.80 -5.06 -6.09
CA ARG A 186 21.04 -5.18 -6.86
C ARG A 186 20.74 -5.11 -8.36
N ILE A 187 21.67 -4.56 -9.14
CA ILE A 187 21.52 -4.33 -10.59
C ILE A 187 21.06 -5.60 -11.34
N LYS A 188 21.63 -6.77 -11.01
CA LYS A 188 21.22 -8.06 -11.61
C LYS A 188 19.75 -8.44 -11.37
N VAL A 189 19.15 -7.92 -10.31
CA VAL A 189 17.73 -8.11 -10.01
C VAL A 189 16.90 -7.05 -10.72
N ARG A 190 17.34 -5.77 -10.68
CA ARG A 190 16.68 -4.66 -11.39
C ARG A 190 16.56 -4.91 -12.90
N ASP A 191 17.59 -5.47 -13.52
CA ASP A 191 17.59 -5.80 -14.96
C ASP A 191 16.46 -6.77 -15.35
N ARG A 192 15.96 -7.55 -14.39
CA ARG A 192 14.88 -8.52 -14.58
C ARG A 192 13.50 -7.95 -14.27
N ILE A 193 13.41 -6.73 -13.71
CA ILE A 193 12.14 -6.08 -13.40
C ILE A 193 11.54 -5.53 -14.70
N LEU A 194 10.41 -6.08 -15.12
CA LEU A 194 9.65 -5.64 -16.31
C LEU A 194 8.83 -4.39 -16.01
N ALA A 195 8.19 -4.33 -14.85
CA ALA A 195 7.33 -3.24 -14.44
C ALA A 195 7.13 -3.22 -12.91
N ILE A 196 6.85 -2.04 -12.37
CA ILE A 196 6.44 -1.84 -10.99
C ILE A 196 5.12 -1.08 -10.98
N TYR A 197 4.13 -1.57 -10.23
CA TYR A 197 2.79 -1.00 -10.11
C TYR A 197 2.60 -0.40 -8.73
N ASN A 198 2.68 0.93 -8.66
CA ASN A 198 2.39 1.70 -7.46
C ASN A 198 0.94 2.19 -7.51
N ASN A 199 0.04 1.55 -6.76
CA ASN A 199 -1.37 1.89 -6.74
C ASN A 199 -1.68 2.73 -5.50
N ASP A 200 -1.69 4.05 -5.64
CA ASP A 200 -1.97 5.04 -4.59
C ASP A 200 -1.08 4.88 -3.34
N GLY A 201 0.18 4.51 -3.54
CA GLY A 201 1.19 4.46 -2.48
C GLY A 201 1.90 5.79 -2.33
N PRO A 202 2.35 6.13 -1.10
CA PRO A 202 3.12 7.35 -0.87
C PRO A 202 4.46 7.34 -1.61
N GLY A 203 5.00 8.53 -1.88
CA GLY A 203 6.30 8.73 -2.50
C GLY A 203 7.47 8.49 -1.55
N PHE A 204 8.58 9.19 -1.78
CA PHE A 204 9.86 8.90 -1.14
C PHE A 204 10.57 10.17 -0.67
N THR A 205 11.57 9.98 0.20
CA THR A 205 12.57 10.99 0.50
C THR A 205 13.58 11.09 -0.65
N ARG A 206 14.32 12.19 -0.72
CA ARG A 206 15.35 12.39 -1.75
C ARG A 206 16.40 11.28 -1.78
N LEU A 207 16.68 10.63 -0.66
CA LEU A 207 17.61 9.49 -0.61
C LEU A 207 17.24 8.38 -1.60
N VAL A 208 15.95 8.06 -1.72
CA VAL A 208 15.46 7.04 -2.66
C VAL A 208 15.35 7.60 -4.07
N LEU A 209 14.75 8.79 -4.24
CA LEU A 209 14.54 9.41 -5.55
C LEU A 209 15.84 9.66 -6.31
N ASP A 210 16.89 10.12 -5.62
CA ASP A 210 18.20 10.39 -6.22
C ASP A 210 19.05 9.11 -6.40
N SER A 211 18.54 7.95 -5.98
CA SER A 211 19.28 6.68 -6.15
C SER A 211 19.36 6.28 -7.63
N PRO A 212 20.51 5.77 -8.10
CA PRO A 212 20.66 5.32 -9.49
C PRO A 212 19.59 4.29 -9.89
N GLY A 213 19.22 3.39 -8.97
CA GLY A 213 18.24 2.35 -9.28
C GLY A 213 16.81 2.90 -9.44
N TYR A 214 16.42 3.93 -8.70
CA TYR A 214 15.13 4.59 -8.92
C TYR A 214 15.09 5.26 -10.30
N GLN A 215 16.13 6.00 -10.65
CA GLN A 215 16.24 6.68 -11.95
C GLN A 215 16.23 5.70 -13.13
N GLU A 216 16.87 4.53 -13.01
CA GLU A 216 16.81 3.46 -14.01
C GLU A 216 15.41 2.87 -14.19
N LEU A 217 14.59 2.89 -13.14
CA LEU A 217 13.25 2.29 -13.15
C LEU A 217 12.14 3.23 -13.59
N LEU A 218 12.37 4.53 -13.74
CA LEU A 218 11.35 5.52 -14.08
C LEU A 218 10.45 5.12 -15.27
N THR A 219 11.02 4.53 -16.32
CA THR A 219 10.29 4.09 -17.52
C THR A 219 9.50 2.78 -17.33
N ARG A 220 9.75 2.07 -16.23
CA ARG A 220 9.10 0.81 -15.85
C ARG A 220 8.19 0.97 -14.63
N LEU A 221 8.11 2.18 -14.08
CA LEU A 221 7.28 2.51 -12.94
C LEU A 221 5.93 3.05 -13.41
N HIS A 222 4.86 2.40 -12.99
CA HIS A 222 3.48 2.77 -13.28
C HIS A 222 2.80 3.18 -11.97
N THR A 223 2.66 4.49 -11.77
CA THR A 223 2.02 5.07 -10.59
C THR A 223 0.60 5.53 -10.94
N PHE A 224 -0.39 5.01 -10.22
CA PHE A 224 -1.80 5.34 -10.37
C PHE A 224 -2.30 6.01 -9.10
N ILE A 225 -2.87 7.20 -9.24
CA ILE A 225 -3.34 8.03 -8.12
C ILE A 225 -4.79 8.44 -8.40
N PRO A 226 -5.76 8.17 -7.50
CA PRO A 226 -7.12 8.65 -7.72
C PRO A 226 -7.18 10.18 -7.65
N GLN A 227 -8.16 10.76 -8.37
CA GLN A 227 -8.26 12.21 -8.56
C GLN A 227 -8.38 13.03 -7.26
N SER A 228 -8.84 12.43 -6.16
CA SER A 228 -8.88 13.05 -4.84
C SER A 228 -7.98 12.33 -3.82
N SER A 229 -6.87 11.75 -4.29
CA SER A 229 -5.92 11.10 -3.38
C SER A 229 -5.32 12.11 -2.39
N VAL A 230 -5.03 11.60 -1.22
CA VAL A 230 -4.14 12.23 -0.23
C VAL A 230 -2.93 11.32 0.00
N VAL A 231 -3.15 10.01 0.10
CA VAL A 231 -2.08 9.04 0.39
C VAL A 231 -1.04 9.00 -0.71
N GLY A 232 -1.46 8.83 -1.97
CA GLY A 232 -0.56 8.78 -3.12
C GLY A 232 0.15 10.09 -3.46
N LEU A 233 -0.20 11.19 -2.77
CA LEU A 233 0.50 12.48 -2.90
C LEU A 233 1.45 12.76 -1.73
N LEU A 234 1.41 11.93 -0.68
CA LEU A 234 2.34 12.09 0.44
C LEU A 234 3.77 11.86 -0.04
N LEU A 235 4.70 12.68 0.49
CA LEU A 235 6.12 12.70 0.10
C LEU A 235 6.31 13.12 -1.38
N GLU A 236 7.45 12.77 -1.97
CA GLU A 236 7.81 13.22 -3.31
C GLU A 236 7.77 12.08 -4.33
N HIS A 237 7.40 12.40 -5.56
CA HIS A 237 7.40 11.53 -6.72
C HIS A 237 8.13 12.21 -7.86
N ASP A 238 9.12 11.56 -8.48
CA ASP A 238 9.78 12.07 -9.68
C ASP A 238 9.24 11.38 -10.95
N GLU A 239 8.53 10.26 -10.81
CA GLU A 239 7.91 9.55 -11.93
C GLU A 239 6.59 10.21 -12.38
N PRO A 240 6.25 10.11 -13.68
CA PRO A 240 4.92 10.49 -14.14
C PRO A 240 3.88 9.54 -13.54
N HIS A 241 2.74 10.09 -13.12
CA HIS A 241 1.62 9.31 -12.59
C HIS A 241 0.37 9.48 -13.44
N THR A 242 -0.45 8.44 -13.45
CA THR A 242 -1.76 8.44 -14.10
C THR A 242 -2.83 8.75 -13.06
N VAL A 243 -3.57 9.85 -13.28
CA VAL A 243 -4.71 10.17 -12.42
C VAL A 243 -5.89 9.32 -12.84
N VAL A 244 -6.43 8.51 -11.91
CA VAL A 244 -7.54 7.59 -12.17
C VAL A 244 -8.85 8.12 -11.60
N ARG A 245 -9.95 7.88 -12.32
CA ARG A 245 -11.29 8.19 -11.84
C ARG A 245 -11.75 7.19 -10.81
N SER A 246 -12.42 7.70 -9.77
CA SER A 246 -13.06 6.89 -8.75
C SER A 246 -14.52 7.32 -8.57
N ARG A 247 -15.37 6.36 -8.23
CA ARG A 247 -16.78 6.58 -7.92
C ARG A 247 -17.02 7.15 -6.51
N GLN A 248 -16.00 7.09 -5.66
CA GLN A 248 -16.01 7.64 -4.32
C GLN A 248 -15.55 9.10 -4.29
N ILE A 249 -15.60 9.73 -3.13
CA ILE A 249 -15.19 11.12 -2.91
C ILE A 249 -14.10 11.22 -1.82
N GLY A 250 -13.21 12.19 -1.96
CA GLY A 250 -12.18 12.48 -0.96
C GLY A 250 -11.33 11.25 -0.63
N LEU A 251 -11.01 11.05 0.64
CA LEU A 251 -10.19 9.92 1.13
C LEU A 251 -10.76 8.53 0.80
N LEU A 252 -12.07 8.41 0.57
CA LEU A 252 -12.68 7.13 0.21
C LEU A 252 -12.25 6.66 -1.19
N GLN A 253 -11.69 7.53 -2.02
CA GLN A 253 -11.11 7.16 -3.31
C GLN A 253 -9.86 6.28 -3.18
N HIS A 254 -9.24 6.24 -2.00
CA HIS A 254 -8.15 5.32 -1.70
C HIS A 254 -8.58 3.85 -1.77
N ASP A 255 -9.88 3.55 -1.71
CA ASP A 255 -10.38 2.19 -1.91
C ASP A 255 -10.30 1.78 -3.38
N PRO A 256 -9.42 0.81 -3.77
CA PRO A 256 -9.20 0.43 -5.16
C PRO A 256 -10.43 -0.19 -5.83
N TYR A 257 -11.41 -0.67 -5.07
CA TYR A 257 -12.70 -1.16 -5.59
C TYR A 257 -13.59 -0.04 -6.15
N SER A 258 -13.27 1.20 -5.84
CA SER A 258 -13.99 2.37 -6.34
C SER A 258 -13.46 2.91 -7.67
N TRP A 259 -12.31 2.42 -8.12
CA TRP A 259 -11.65 2.89 -9.34
C TRP A 259 -12.39 2.44 -10.58
N GLU A 260 -12.52 3.35 -11.54
CA GLU A 260 -13.20 3.07 -12.81
C GLU A 260 -12.23 2.41 -13.80
N VAL A 261 -12.71 1.34 -14.44
CA VAL A 261 -11.93 0.53 -15.37
C VAL A 261 -12.50 0.65 -16.77
N GLU A 262 -11.63 0.75 -17.78
CA GLU A 262 -11.95 0.71 -19.19
C GLU A 262 -10.96 -0.20 -19.93
N GLY A 263 -11.48 -1.30 -20.48
CA GLY A 263 -10.63 -2.31 -21.12
C GLY A 263 -9.61 -2.88 -20.12
N GLY A 264 -8.34 -2.87 -20.48
CA GLY A 264 -7.23 -3.31 -19.63
C GLY A 264 -6.53 -2.19 -18.85
N SER A 265 -7.16 -1.03 -18.68
CA SER A 265 -6.60 0.13 -17.99
C SER A 265 -7.65 0.80 -17.10
N PHE A 266 -7.29 1.89 -16.47
CA PHE A 266 -8.19 2.72 -15.69
C PHE A 266 -8.72 3.88 -16.52
N VAL A 267 -9.96 4.31 -16.23
CA VAL A 267 -10.47 5.57 -16.76
C VAL A 267 -9.66 6.71 -16.19
N GLN A 268 -9.04 7.50 -17.07
CA GLN A 268 -8.20 8.61 -16.64
C GLN A 268 -9.04 9.85 -16.30
N ALA A 269 -8.61 10.59 -15.29
CA ALA A 269 -9.04 11.94 -15.04
C ALA A 269 -7.96 12.91 -15.57
N GLU A 270 -8.38 14.11 -15.97
CA GLU A 270 -7.44 15.11 -16.51
C GLU A 270 -6.45 15.57 -15.43
N GLU A 271 -6.95 15.78 -14.21
CA GLU A 271 -6.15 16.35 -13.11
C GLU A 271 -6.60 15.83 -11.74
N ILE A 272 -5.69 15.96 -10.79
CA ILE A 272 -5.99 15.85 -9.35
C ILE A 272 -6.87 17.03 -8.92
N THR A 273 -7.87 16.78 -8.07
CA THR A 273 -8.81 17.80 -7.62
C THR A 273 -8.09 18.96 -6.89
N PRO A 274 -8.59 20.20 -7.01
CA PRO A 274 -8.00 21.35 -6.30
C PRO A 274 -7.88 21.10 -4.79
N GLY A 275 -8.90 20.52 -4.16
CA GLY A 275 -8.87 20.20 -2.73
C GLY A 275 -7.77 19.23 -2.35
N SER A 276 -7.49 18.22 -3.20
CA SER A 276 -6.39 17.27 -2.99
C SER A 276 -5.02 17.96 -3.14
N ARG A 277 -4.85 18.81 -4.16
CA ARG A 277 -3.63 19.61 -4.29
C ARG A 277 -3.38 20.52 -3.08
N MET A 278 -4.42 21.17 -2.58
CA MET A 278 -4.31 22.01 -1.38
C MET A 278 -3.94 21.18 -0.14
N ALA A 279 -4.53 20.00 0.02
CA ALA A 279 -4.18 19.09 1.12
C ALA A 279 -2.72 18.61 1.03
N ASP A 280 -2.26 18.23 -0.16
CA ASP A 280 -0.86 17.86 -0.42
C ASP A 280 0.10 19.00 -0.08
N GLN A 281 -0.14 20.22 -0.60
CA GLN A 281 0.68 21.40 -0.31
C GLN A 281 0.71 21.72 1.19
N ALA A 282 -0.44 21.61 1.88
CA ALA A 282 -0.52 21.87 3.31
C ALA A 282 0.29 20.85 4.13
N ILE A 283 0.20 19.57 3.78
CA ILE A 283 0.95 18.50 4.46
C ILE A 283 2.45 18.63 4.17
N LYS A 284 2.84 18.84 2.92
CA LYS A 284 4.25 19.05 2.55
C LYS A 284 4.84 20.28 3.22
N GLY A 285 4.11 21.40 3.24
CA GLY A 285 4.51 22.62 3.94
C GLY A 285 4.66 22.42 5.45
N TRP A 286 3.75 21.64 6.05
CA TRP A 286 3.85 21.26 7.46
C TRP A 286 5.08 20.39 7.74
N LEU A 287 5.29 19.34 6.94
CA LEU A 287 6.45 18.46 7.07
C LEU A 287 7.76 19.23 6.87
N ALA A 288 7.84 20.12 5.87
CA ALA A 288 9.02 20.95 5.61
C ALA A 288 9.32 21.92 6.76
N GLY A 289 8.31 22.34 7.51
CA GLY A 289 8.44 23.20 8.70
C GLY A 289 8.92 22.47 9.96
N LEU A 290 9.04 21.15 9.94
CA LEU A 290 9.46 20.31 11.04
C LEU A 290 10.81 19.64 10.75
N SER A 291 11.72 19.66 11.70
CA SER A 291 12.92 18.81 11.66
C SER A 291 12.54 17.33 11.74
N PRO A 292 13.41 16.39 11.28
CA PRO A 292 13.16 14.95 11.43
C PRO A 292 12.89 14.54 12.87
N GLN A 293 13.56 15.16 13.83
CA GLN A 293 13.36 14.89 15.24
C GLN A 293 11.97 15.35 15.75
N GLU A 294 11.50 16.52 15.32
CA GLU A 294 10.16 17.01 15.66
C GLU A 294 9.07 16.14 15.04
N ARG A 295 9.26 15.64 13.82
CA ARG A 295 8.35 14.68 13.18
C ARG A 295 8.28 13.39 13.97
N SER A 296 9.43 12.82 14.36
CA SER A 296 9.50 11.61 15.21
C SER A 296 8.76 11.83 16.52
N GLN A 297 9.06 12.93 17.24
CA GLN A 297 8.41 13.25 18.51
C GLN A 297 6.89 13.41 18.37
N PHE A 298 6.43 14.06 17.28
CA PHE A 298 5.00 14.19 17.01
C PHE A 298 4.35 12.82 16.78
N VAL A 299 4.94 11.97 15.93
CA VAL A 299 4.46 10.62 15.64
C VAL A 299 4.43 9.77 16.92
N ASP A 300 5.52 9.75 17.69
CA ASP A 300 5.59 9.00 18.95
C ASP A 300 4.52 9.47 19.94
N SER A 301 4.37 10.79 20.12
CA SER A 301 3.35 11.37 20.98
C SER A 301 1.93 11.03 20.53
N LEU A 302 1.67 11.05 19.22
CA LEU A 302 0.38 10.70 18.64
C LEU A 302 0.05 9.22 18.93
N PHE A 303 0.97 8.32 18.61
CA PHE A 303 0.72 6.88 18.80
C PHE A 303 0.75 6.45 20.27
N GLN A 304 1.52 7.09 21.12
CA GLN A 304 1.43 6.93 22.56
C GLN A 304 0.03 7.30 23.08
N LEU A 305 -0.53 8.41 22.62
CA LEU A 305 -1.90 8.82 22.96
C LEU A 305 -2.93 7.81 22.44
N LEU A 306 -2.84 7.40 21.17
CA LEU A 306 -3.77 6.45 20.57
C LEU A 306 -3.72 5.07 21.25
N SER A 307 -2.56 4.68 21.76
CA SER A 307 -2.33 3.41 22.46
C SER A 307 -2.51 3.51 23.98
N ALA A 308 -2.92 4.65 24.52
CA ALA A 308 -3.07 4.85 25.98
C ALA A 308 -4.10 3.92 26.64
N GLY A 309 -5.03 3.36 25.85
CA GLY A 309 -5.92 2.26 26.24
C GLY A 309 -5.36 0.91 25.79
N GLU A 310 -6.26 -0.02 25.53
CA GLU A 310 -5.95 -1.33 24.95
C GLU A 310 -6.18 -1.38 23.41
N ALA A 311 -6.15 -0.22 22.75
CA ALA A 311 -6.35 -0.13 21.31
C ALA A 311 -5.15 -0.70 20.56
N SER A 312 -5.37 -1.66 19.70
CA SER A 312 -4.38 -2.22 18.78
C SER A 312 -4.73 -1.94 17.32
N THR A 313 -5.97 -1.57 17.06
CA THR A 313 -6.48 -1.24 15.72
C THR A 313 -7.22 0.11 15.72
N THR A 314 -7.40 0.67 14.52
CA THR A 314 -8.17 1.91 14.34
C THR A 314 -9.64 1.75 14.77
N ALA A 315 -10.23 0.56 14.64
CA ALA A 315 -11.58 0.28 15.12
C ALA A 315 -11.68 0.31 16.65
N ASP A 316 -10.61 -0.12 17.34
CA ASP A 316 -10.57 -0.09 18.81
C ASP A 316 -10.56 1.34 19.35
N LEU A 317 -10.02 2.30 18.60
CA LEU A 317 -9.99 3.72 19.01
C LEU A 317 -11.36 4.29 19.27
N LEU A 318 -12.40 3.81 18.56
CA LEU A 318 -13.77 4.29 18.71
C LEU A 318 -14.48 3.70 19.94
N GLN A 319 -13.88 2.75 20.64
CA GLN A 319 -14.45 2.18 21.87
C GLN A 319 -14.39 3.20 23.02
N PRO A 320 -15.47 3.39 23.81
CA PRO A 320 -15.54 4.40 24.85
C PRO A 320 -14.38 4.31 25.88
N ARG A 321 -13.94 3.09 26.21
CA ARG A 321 -12.82 2.85 27.15
C ARG A 321 -11.51 3.42 26.62
N ASN A 322 -11.22 3.27 25.33
CA ASN A 322 -9.99 3.75 24.72
C ASN A 322 -10.01 5.27 24.52
N LEU A 323 -11.16 5.84 24.15
CA LEU A 323 -11.34 7.29 24.13
C LEU A 323 -11.13 7.93 25.52
N GLN A 324 -11.69 7.31 26.57
CA GLN A 324 -11.49 7.78 27.94
C GLN A 324 -10.02 7.67 28.37
N ALA A 325 -9.32 6.58 28.00
CA ALA A 325 -7.90 6.42 28.30
C ALA A 325 -7.04 7.49 27.59
N ALA A 326 -7.31 7.77 26.33
CA ALA A 326 -6.65 8.83 25.58
C ALA A 326 -6.89 10.22 26.20
N LEU A 327 -8.14 10.53 26.59
CA LEU A 327 -8.45 11.80 27.28
C LEU A 327 -7.75 11.93 28.64
N ARG A 328 -7.65 10.84 29.40
CA ARG A 328 -6.91 10.83 30.67
C ARG A 328 -5.41 11.02 30.45
N SER A 329 -4.83 10.37 29.44
CA SER A 329 -3.42 10.53 29.07
C SER A 329 -3.11 11.98 28.70
N LEU A 330 -3.99 12.64 27.91
CA LEU A 330 -3.85 14.07 27.62
C LEU A 330 -3.99 14.96 28.86
N ALA A 331 -4.82 14.58 29.84
CA ALA A 331 -4.98 15.36 31.06
C ALA A 331 -3.78 15.25 32.01
N ASP A 332 -3.16 14.05 32.06
CA ASP A 332 -2.00 13.77 32.95
C ASP A 332 -0.69 14.39 32.44
N ASP A 333 -0.55 14.60 31.14
CA ASP A 333 0.54 15.25 30.38
C ASP A 333 1.95 15.21 31.00
N ARG A 334 2.33 14.06 31.59
CA ARG A 334 3.61 13.92 32.31
C ARG A 334 4.83 13.99 31.41
N ASP A 335 4.64 13.64 30.13
CA ASP A 335 5.70 13.47 29.14
C ASP A 335 5.73 14.59 28.07
N GLY A 336 4.93 15.66 28.26
CA GLY A 336 4.86 16.77 27.30
C GLY A 336 4.12 16.42 25.97
N THR A 337 3.47 15.26 25.91
CA THR A 337 2.71 14.77 24.75
C THR A 337 1.69 15.79 24.25
N ARG A 338 0.93 16.41 25.17
CA ARG A 338 -0.08 17.43 24.84
C ARG A 338 0.55 18.63 24.15
N ARG A 339 1.69 19.10 24.64
CA ARG A 339 2.39 20.26 24.06
C ARG A 339 2.89 19.94 22.65
N THR A 340 3.57 18.80 22.46
CA THR A 340 4.09 18.34 21.16
C THR A 340 2.97 18.23 20.14
N LEU A 341 1.85 17.60 20.50
CA LEU A 341 0.70 17.44 19.60
C LEU A 341 0.04 18.80 19.29
N ALA A 342 -0.12 19.67 20.30
CA ALA A 342 -0.70 21.00 20.07
C ALA A 342 0.17 21.85 19.14
N GLU A 343 1.48 21.87 19.34
CA GLU A 343 2.43 22.60 18.49
C GLU A 343 2.40 22.07 17.05
N GLY A 344 2.44 20.75 16.85
CA GLY A 344 2.35 20.14 15.53
C GLY A 344 1.03 20.44 14.80
N LEU A 345 -0.11 20.35 15.50
CA LEU A 345 -1.42 20.66 14.94
C LEU A 345 -1.58 22.16 14.61
N ILE A 346 -1.03 23.07 15.45
CA ILE A 346 -1.03 24.50 15.15
C ILE A 346 -0.20 24.79 13.90
N GLN A 347 0.94 24.14 13.72
CA GLN A 347 1.77 24.29 12.53
C GLN A 347 1.05 23.76 11.28
N LEU A 348 0.38 22.61 11.36
CA LEU A 348 -0.45 22.09 10.27
C LEU A 348 -1.58 23.06 9.89
N ALA A 349 -2.27 23.61 10.89
CA ALA A 349 -3.32 24.59 10.66
C ALA A 349 -2.77 25.89 10.00
N ARG A 350 -1.59 26.34 10.37
CA ARG A 350 -0.91 27.49 9.74
C ARG A 350 -0.54 27.20 8.29
N SER A 351 0.01 26.01 8.00
CA SER A 351 0.33 25.58 6.65
C SER A 351 -0.92 25.54 5.77
N ALA A 352 -1.99 24.91 6.26
CA ALA A 352 -3.28 24.85 5.55
C ALA A 352 -3.86 26.26 5.30
N ALA A 353 -3.78 27.17 6.27
CA ALA A 353 -4.25 28.55 6.11
C ALA A 353 -3.40 29.37 5.13
N SER A 354 -2.10 29.09 5.00
CA SER A 354 -1.24 29.72 3.98
C SER A 354 -1.66 29.27 2.59
N VAL A 355 -1.76 27.96 2.39
CA VAL A 355 -2.17 27.35 1.12
C VAL A 355 -3.56 27.86 0.69
N TRP A 356 -4.50 27.94 1.64
CA TRP A 356 -5.83 28.50 1.35
C TRP A 356 -5.77 29.93 0.81
N ARG A 357 -4.99 30.80 1.46
CA ARG A 357 -4.85 32.21 1.05
C ARG A 357 -4.18 32.39 -0.31
N GLU A 358 -3.33 31.45 -0.70
CA GLU A 358 -2.62 31.49 -1.99
C GLU A 358 -3.49 30.95 -3.15
N ASN A 359 -4.45 30.06 -2.86
CA ASN A 359 -5.22 29.34 -3.88
C ASN A 359 -6.70 29.76 -3.96
N VAL A 360 -7.20 30.52 -3.00
CA VAL A 360 -8.60 31.02 -2.99
C VAL A 360 -8.58 32.53 -3.08
N PRO A 361 -9.11 33.11 -4.17
CA PRO A 361 -9.16 34.54 -4.41
C PRO A 361 -10.03 35.33 -3.41
#